data_5ea5e92d5c94cc0d7d14c6c8c0870e3a
#
_entry.id   5ea5e92d5c94cc0d7d14c6c8c0870e3a
#
_cell.length_a   1.000
_cell.length_b   1.000
_cell.length_c   1.000
_cell.angle_alpha   90.00
_cell.angle_beta   90.00
_cell.angle_gamma   90.00
#
_symmetry.space_group_name_H-M   'P 1'
#
loop_
_entity.id
_entity.type
_entity.pdbx_description
1 polymer ?
#
loop_
_entity_poly.entity_id
_entity_poly.type
_entity_poly.pdbx_seq_one_letter_code
_entity_poly.pdbx_strand_id
1 'polypeptide(L)'
;MRGSDKLLMQVRGVPLLRRQALAALEAGDHVAVALPAHDHPRAEALRGLPVQIVEVPDAELGMSSSLRRAVSLLPRGLEGVMILPADMPEITAADMSQLIAAFRAVPHPTIQRATAEDGTPGHPVLFPSDCFPALQALSGDFGAKAVLTANIHRVRDFPLPGARALIDLDTPEAWQEWEAAQQAAE
;
A
#
# COMPACT_ATOMS: atom_id res chain seq x y z
N MET A 1 9.03 -16.14 -6.76
CA MET A 1 8.01 -17.18 -7.03
C MET A 1 8.13 -17.63 -8.48
N ARG A 2 8.48 -18.89 -8.75
CA ARG A 2 8.64 -19.38 -10.13
C ARG A 2 7.26 -19.64 -10.74
N GLY A 3 6.72 -18.67 -11.49
CA GLY A 3 5.53 -18.84 -12.35
C GLY A 3 4.15 -18.55 -11.72
N SER A 4 4.00 -18.33 -10.42
CA SER A 4 2.73 -17.92 -9.81
C SER A 4 2.77 -16.45 -9.37
N ASP A 5 1.69 -15.72 -9.67
CA ASP A 5 1.52 -14.34 -9.22
C ASP A 5 1.11 -14.30 -7.75
N LYS A 6 2.00 -13.82 -6.88
CA LYS A 6 1.78 -13.75 -5.43
C LYS A 6 0.50 -13.00 -5.05
N LEU A 7 0.10 -11.97 -5.80
CA LEU A 7 -1.09 -11.18 -5.52
C LEU A 7 -2.40 -11.91 -5.87
N LEU A 8 -2.31 -12.98 -6.66
CA LEU A 8 -3.44 -13.87 -6.98
C LEU A 8 -3.52 -15.10 -6.08
N MET A 9 -2.52 -15.34 -5.22
CA MET A 9 -2.58 -16.41 -4.22
C MET A 9 -3.71 -16.13 -3.22
N GLN A 10 -4.34 -17.21 -2.80
CA GLN A 10 -5.55 -17.11 -1.96
C GLN A 10 -5.20 -17.10 -0.49
N VAL A 11 -5.72 -16.12 0.22
CA VAL A 11 -5.74 -16.05 1.67
C VAL A 11 -7.16 -16.32 2.13
N ARG A 12 -7.40 -17.46 2.78
CA ARG A 12 -8.76 -17.89 3.21
C ARG A 12 -9.80 -17.87 2.07
N GLY A 13 -9.39 -18.35 0.89
CA GLY A 13 -10.27 -18.44 -0.28
C GLY A 13 -10.47 -17.14 -1.06
N VAL A 14 -9.74 -16.07 -0.73
CA VAL A 14 -9.83 -14.77 -1.42
C VAL A 14 -8.43 -14.37 -1.93
N PRO A 15 -8.26 -13.97 -3.20
CA PRO A 15 -6.98 -13.47 -3.70
C PRO A 15 -6.44 -12.34 -2.84
N LEU A 16 -5.12 -12.34 -2.54
CA LEU A 16 -4.49 -11.34 -1.68
C LEU A 16 -4.78 -9.91 -2.15
N LEU A 17 -4.65 -9.64 -3.45
CA LEU A 17 -4.95 -8.33 -4.02
C LEU A 17 -6.39 -7.88 -3.73
N ARG A 18 -7.36 -8.79 -3.91
CA ARG A 18 -8.77 -8.50 -3.62
C ARG A 18 -8.98 -8.20 -2.15
N ARG A 19 -8.36 -8.97 -1.27
CA ARG A 19 -8.44 -8.76 0.18
C ARG A 19 -7.91 -7.39 0.58
N GLN A 20 -6.74 -6.99 0.06
CA GLN A 20 -6.16 -5.68 0.33
C GLN A 20 -7.00 -4.54 -0.27
N ALA A 21 -7.55 -4.72 -1.46
CA ALA A 21 -8.44 -3.74 -2.07
C ALA A 21 -9.72 -3.54 -1.26
N LEU A 22 -10.33 -4.62 -0.73
CA LEU A 22 -11.50 -4.54 0.14
C LEU A 22 -11.19 -3.81 1.45
N ALA A 23 -10.07 -4.13 2.10
CA ALA A 23 -9.65 -3.45 3.31
C ALA A 23 -9.39 -1.95 3.08
N ALA A 24 -8.78 -1.60 1.93
CA ALA A 24 -8.56 -0.21 1.55
C ALA A 24 -9.88 0.54 1.27
N LEU A 25 -10.86 -0.12 0.62
CA LEU A 25 -12.19 0.45 0.35
C LEU A 25 -13.00 0.68 1.65
N GLU A 26 -12.80 -0.15 2.67
CA GLU A 26 -13.44 0.04 3.97
C GLU A 26 -12.81 1.22 4.74
N ALA A 27 -11.52 1.46 4.56
CA ALA A 27 -10.78 2.49 5.29
C ALA A 27 -10.82 3.87 4.64
N GLY A 28 -10.91 3.95 3.29
CA GLY A 28 -10.73 5.20 2.54
C GLY A 28 -11.80 5.44 1.48
N ASP A 29 -11.91 6.70 1.06
CA ASP A 29 -12.95 7.17 0.14
C ASP A 29 -12.64 6.86 -1.34
N HIS A 30 -11.37 6.67 -1.70
CA HIS A 30 -10.92 6.40 -3.06
C HIS A 30 -9.75 5.44 -3.06
N VAL A 31 -9.87 4.36 -3.84
CA VAL A 31 -8.83 3.34 -3.97
C VAL A 31 -8.38 3.24 -5.43
N ALA A 32 -7.08 3.47 -5.66
CA ALA A 32 -6.43 3.27 -6.95
C ALA A 32 -5.48 2.07 -6.88
N VAL A 33 -5.57 1.18 -7.86
CA VAL A 33 -4.72 -0.01 -7.96
C VAL A 33 -3.92 0.06 -9.25
N ALA A 34 -2.60 0.14 -9.12
CA ALA A 34 -1.68 0.16 -10.25
C ALA A 34 -1.48 -1.26 -10.81
N LEU A 35 -1.75 -1.45 -12.10
CA LEU A 35 -1.55 -2.71 -12.82
C LEU A 35 -0.79 -2.45 -14.12
N PRO A 36 -0.03 -3.45 -14.66
CA PRO A 36 0.66 -3.28 -15.93
C PRO A 36 -0.26 -2.95 -17.10
N ALA A 37 -1.46 -3.55 -17.12
CA ALA A 37 -2.49 -3.34 -18.15
C ALA A 37 -3.89 -3.59 -17.57
N HIS A 38 -4.93 -3.06 -18.21
CA HIS A 38 -6.33 -3.29 -17.80
C HIS A 38 -6.78 -4.75 -17.99
N ASP A 39 -6.21 -5.48 -18.92
CA ASP A 39 -6.47 -6.90 -19.17
C ASP A 39 -5.52 -7.85 -18.42
N HIS A 40 -4.68 -7.30 -17.53
CA HIS A 40 -3.81 -8.12 -16.70
C HIS A 40 -4.64 -9.06 -15.80
N PRO A 41 -4.22 -10.33 -15.58
CA PRO A 41 -4.94 -11.30 -14.75
C PRO A 41 -5.35 -10.79 -13.36
N ARG A 42 -4.58 -9.88 -12.77
CA ARG A 42 -4.91 -9.22 -11.49
C ARG A 42 -6.19 -8.39 -11.55
N ALA A 43 -6.57 -7.86 -12.72
CA ALA A 43 -7.80 -7.08 -12.87
C ALA A 43 -9.05 -7.94 -12.61
N GLU A 44 -8.98 -9.25 -12.91
CA GLU A 44 -10.08 -10.17 -12.60
C GLU A 44 -10.33 -10.28 -11.09
N ALA A 45 -9.27 -10.28 -10.27
CA ALA A 45 -9.40 -10.29 -8.81
C ALA A 45 -10.11 -9.03 -8.26
N LEU A 46 -10.09 -7.94 -9.00
CA LEU A 46 -10.72 -6.65 -8.64
C LEU A 46 -12.13 -6.48 -9.22
N ARG A 47 -12.60 -7.42 -10.03
CA ARG A 47 -13.91 -7.31 -10.69
C ARG A 47 -15.04 -7.06 -9.68
N GLY A 48 -15.88 -6.08 -9.97
CA GLY A 48 -17.02 -5.69 -9.13
C GLY A 48 -16.67 -4.83 -7.92
N LEU A 49 -15.40 -4.49 -7.71
CA LEU A 49 -15.00 -3.54 -6.67
C LEU A 49 -14.97 -2.11 -7.25
N PRO A 50 -15.40 -1.09 -6.49
CA PRO A 50 -15.35 0.31 -6.90
C PRO A 50 -13.93 0.89 -6.76
N VAL A 51 -12.94 0.24 -7.38
CA VAL A 51 -11.54 0.68 -7.42
C VAL A 51 -11.20 1.28 -8.78
N GLN A 52 -10.34 2.28 -8.79
CA GLN A 52 -9.76 2.80 -10.01
C GLN A 52 -8.56 1.94 -10.41
N ILE A 53 -8.64 1.23 -11.53
CA ILE A 53 -7.46 0.57 -12.11
C ILE A 53 -6.64 1.63 -12.85
N VAL A 54 -5.38 1.74 -12.45
CA VAL A 54 -4.39 2.64 -13.07
C VAL A 54 -3.45 1.78 -13.91
N GLU A 55 -3.52 1.93 -15.21
CA GLU A 55 -2.62 1.24 -16.12
C GLU A 55 -1.22 1.86 -16.10
N VAL A 56 -0.21 1.01 -15.91
CA VAL A 56 1.20 1.38 -15.82
C VAL A 56 2.01 0.49 -16.78
N PRO A 57 2.04 0.81 -18.08
CA PRO A 57 2.73 -0.01 -19.09
C PRO A 57 4.22 -0.17 -18.84
N ASP A 58 4.82 0.80 -18.14
CA ASP A 58 6.22 0.84 -17.73
C ASP A 58 6.45 0.37 -16.27
N ALA A 59 5.55 -0.47 -15.73
CA ALA A 59 5.65 -1.00 -14.36
C ALA A 59 6.96 -1.77 -14.10
N GLU A 60 7.55 -2.37 -15.14
CA GLU A 60 8.85 -3.05 -15.10
C GLU A 60 10.04 -2.11 -14.82
N LEU A 61 9.88 -0.80 -15.05
CA LEU A 61 10.86 0.23 -14.70
C LEU A 61 10.91 0.55 -13.21
N GLY A 62 10.17 -0.18 -12.38
CA GLY A 62 10.20 -0.07 -10.93
C GLY A 62 9.00 0.63 -10.31
N MET A 63 8.97 0.62 -8.98
CA MET A 63 7.84 1.14 -8.18
C MET A 63 7.54 2.62 -8.42
N SER A 64 8.55 3.43 -8.76
CA SER A 64 8.38 4.87 -9.01
C SER A 64 7.43 5.15 -10.19
N SER A 65 7.45 4.33 -11.25
CA SER A 65 6.53 4.45 -12.39
C SER A 65 5.08 4.29 -11.94
N SER A 66 4.81 3.25 -11.15
CA SER A 66 3.47 2.97 -10.62
C SER A 66 2.97 4.09 -9.70
N LEU A 67 3.79 4.56 -8.78
CA LEU A 67 3.43 5.65 -7.87
C LEU A 67 3.18 6.96 -8.60
N ARG A 68 4.10 7.38 -9.48
CA ARG A 68 3.97 8.59 -10.29
C ARG A 68 2.66 8.58 -11.08
N ARG A 69 2.39 7.48 -11.77
CA ARG A 69 1.19 7.33 -12.59
C ARG A 69 -0.08 7.35 -11.74
N ALA A 70 -0.12 6.58 -10.65
CA ALA A 70 -1.28 6.55 -9.77
C ALA A 70 -1.58 7.92 -9.17
N VAL A 71 -0.56 8.62 -8.62
CA VAL A 71 -0.75 9.95 -8.02
C VAL A 71 -1.17 10.99 -9.06
N SER A 72 -0.71 10.88 -10.32
CA SER A 72 -1.12 11.82 -11.38
C SER A 72 -2.59 11.72 -11.79
N LEU A 73 -3.22 10.58 -11.51
CA LEU A 73 -4.62 10.28 -11.85
C LEU A 73 -5.58 10.40 -10.66
N LEU A 74 -5.09 10.78 -9.50
CA LEU A 74 -5.93 10.99 -8.32
C LEU A 74 -6.93 12.13 -8.54
N PRO A 75 -8.14 12.04 -7.97
CA PRO A 75 -9.11 13.13 -7.96
C PRO A 75 -8.52 14.41 -7.33
N ARG A 76 -9.02 15.55 -7.77
CA ARG A 76 -8.66 16.84 -7.15
C ARG A 76 -9.30 16.98 -5.77
N GLY A 77 -8.62 17.69 -4.88
CA GLY A 77 -9.16 18.03 -3.56
C GLY A 77 -8.94 16.96 -2.48
N LEU A 78 -8.16 15.92 -2.76
CA LEU A 78 -7.76 14.95 -1.74
C LEU A 78 -6.79 15.61 -0.74
N GLU A 79 -6.98 15.30 0.54
CA GLU A 79 -6.12 15.78 1.63
C GLU A 79 -4.76 15.06 1.65
N GLY A 80 -4.73 13.79 1.21
CA GLY A 80 -3.52 12.97 1.18
C GLY A 80 -3.70 11.69 0.38
N VAL A 81 -2.62 10.93 0.25
CA VAL A 81 -2.59 9.60 -0.38
C VAL A 81 -1.86 8.60 0.51
N MET A 82 -2.50 7.47 0.79
CA MET A 82 -1.86 6.34 1.46
C MET A 82 -1.24 5.41 0.42
N ILE A 83 0.02 5.09 0.59
CA ILE A 83 0.75 4.13 -0.24
C ILE A 83 0.88 2.82 0.55
N LEU A 84 0.30 1.76 0.00
CA LEU A 84 0.32 0.41 0.57
C LEU A 84 0.76 -0.60 -0.51
N PRO A 85 1.86 -1.36 -0.30
CA PRO A 85 2.16 -2.54 -1.09
C PRO A 85 1.06 -3.59 -0.95
N ALA A 86 0.64 -4.19 -2.08
CA ALA A 86 -0.51 -5.10 -2.08
C ALA A 86 -0.20 -6.51 -1.53
N ASP A 87 1.06 -6.79 -1.25
CA ASP A 87 1.60 -8.05 -0.72
C ASP A 87 1.77 -8.09 0.80
N MET A 88 1.15 -7.14 1.50
CA MET A 88 1.19 -7.04 2.96
C MET A 88 -0.12 -7.54 3.60
N PRO A 89 -0.26 -8.86 3.85
CA PRO A 89 -1.52 -9.48 4.24
C PRO A 89 -2.01 -9.11 5.64
N GLU A 90 -1.11 -8.63 6.50
CA GLU A 90 -1.40 -8.28 7.89
C GLU A 90 -2.02 -6.90 8.08
N ILE A 91 -1.89 -6.01 7.07
CA ILE A 91 -2.48 -4.67 7.14
C ILE A 91 -3.99 -4.78 6.97
N THR A 92 -4.72 -4.30 7.97
CA THR A 92 -6.17 -4.35 8.05
C THR A 92 -6.82 -3.00 7.71
N ALA A 93 -8.13 -3.00 7.46
CA ALA A 93 -8.92 -1.77 7.33
C ALA A 93 -8.85 -0.91 8.61
N ALA A 94 -8.84 -1.53 9.79
CA ALA A 94 -8.72 -0.83 11.06
C ALA A 94 -7.37 -0.11 11.19
N ASP A 95 -6.26 -0.75 10.81
CA ASP A 95 -4.93 -0.14 10.83
C ASP A 95 -4.89 1.10 9.92
N MET A 96 -5.40 0.97 8.70
CA MET A 96 -5.49 2.08 7.74
C MET A 96 -6.39 3.22 8.25
N SER A 97 -7.55 2.91 8.82
CA SER A 97 -8.48 3.89 9.37
C SER A 97 -7.86 4.66 10.54
N GLN A 98 -7.12 3.98 11.42
CA GLN A 98 -6.42 4.61 12.53
C GLN A 98 -5.30 5.55 12.03
N LEU A 99 -4.57 5.14 10.99
CA LEU A 99 -3.54 5.99 10.39
C LEU A 99 -4.15 7.24 9.74
N ILE A 100 -5.31 7.11 9.07
CA ILE A 100 -6.07 8.24 8.50
C ILE A 100 -6.57 9.16 9.63
N ALA A 101 -7.07 8.61 10.73
CA ALA A 101 -7.51 9.39 11.87
C ALA A 101 -6.35 10.17 12.51
N ALA A 102 -5.17 9.53 12.68
CA ALA A 102 -3.97 10.20 13.17
C ALA A 102 -3.50 11.32 12.24
N PHE A 103 -3.59 11.12 10.93
CA PHE A 103 -3.27 12.13 9.93
C PHE A 103 -4.18 13.36 10.04
N ARG A 104 -5.50 13.15 10.19
CA ARG A 104 -6.50 14.22 10.30
C ARG A 104 -6.47 14.94 11.65
N ALA A 105 -5.92 14.30 12.69
CA ALA A 105 -5.87 14.87 14.05
C ALA A 105 -4.83 15.98 14.24
N VAL A 106 -3.88 16.13 13.32
CA VAL A 106 -2.81 17.13 13.43
C VAL A 106 -3.12 18.37 12.58
N PRO A 107 -2.89 19.59 13.11
CA PRO A 107 -3.26 20.85 12.42
C PRO A 107 -2.31 21.20 11.25
N HIS A 108 -1.18 20.52 11.13
CA HIS A 108 -0.17 20.77 10.10
C HIS A 108 0.03 19.54 9.22
N PRO A 109 0.32 19.70 7.93
CA PRO A 109 0.56 18.56 7.05
C PRO A 109 1.76 17.73 7.54
N THR A 110 1.50 16.52 8.02
CA THR A 110 2.51 15.54 8.42
C THR A 110 2.44 14.32 7.53
N ILE A 111 3.54 13.59 7.41
CA ILE A 111 3.54 12.26 6.81
C ILE A 111 3.34 11.26 7.94
N GLN A 112 2.32 10.42 7.84
CA GLN A 112 2.12 9.33 8.81
C GLN A 112 2.73 8.06 8.25
N ARG A 113 3.65 7.44 8.97
CA ARG A 113 4.32 6.21 8.56
C ARG A 113 4.04 5.12 9.59
N ALA A 114 3.45 4.01 9.14
CA ALA A 114 3.31 2.85 10.00
C ALA A 114 4.68 2.26 10.35
N THR A 115 4.81 1.80 11.59
CA THR A 115 5.98 1.07 12.09
C THR A 115 5.53 -0.24 12.71
N ALA A 116 6.44 -1.17 12.86
CA ALA A 116 6.25 -2.27 13.78
C ALA A 116 6.18 -1.76 15.22
N GLU A 117 5.78 -2.60 16.16
CA GLU A 117 5.65 -2.27 17.57
C GLU A 117 6.97 -1.79 18.20
N ASP A 118 8.11 -2.30 17.70
CA ASP A 118 9.46 -1.91 18.13
C ASP A 118 9.94 -0.58 17.51
N GLY A 119 9.11 0.07 16.69
CA GLY A 119 9.42 1.32 16.00
C GLY A 119 10.13 1.15 14.65
N THR A 120 10.36 -0.09 14.19
CA THR A 120 10.95 -0.33 12.85
C THR A 120 10.02 0.22 11.76
N PRO A 121 10.52 1.13 10.89
CA PRO A 121 9.72 1.75 9.83
C PRO A 121 9.20 0.75 8.79
N GLY A 122 7.91 0.89 8.42
CA GLY A 122 7.25 0.01 7.46
C GLY A 122 6.18 0.72 6.64
N HIS A 123 5.13 -0.02 6.31
CA HIS A 123 3.96 0.41 5.55
C HIS A 123 2.66 0.16 6.32
N PRO A 124 1.57 0.87 5.96
CA PRO A 124 1.43 1.91 4.93
C PRO A 124 2.08 3.25 5.31
N VAL A 125 2.25 4.11 4.29
CA VAL A 125 2.68 5.49 4.49
C VAL A 125 1.66 6.43 3.88
N LEU A 126 1.16 7.39 4.66
CA LEU A 126 0.19 8.39 4.23
C LEU A 126 0.90 9.74 4.04
N PHE A 127 0.88 10.23 2.81
CA PHE A 127 1.46 11.50 2.40
C PHE A 127 0.39 12.58 2.28
N PRO A 128 0.59 13.79 2.79
CA PRO A 128 -0.31 14.91 2.57
C PRO A 128 -0.24 15.40 1.11
N SER A 129 -1.28 16.10 0.67
CA SER A 129 -1.43 16.56 -0.72
C SER A 129 -0.31 17.48 -1.20
N ASP A 130 0.37 18.20 -0.32
CA ASP A 130 1.54 19.00 -0.67
C ASP A 130 2.76 18.18 -1.10
N CYS A 131 2.77 16.85 -0.83
CA CYS A 131 3.76 15.91 -1.35
C CYS A 131 3.45 15.42 -2.78
N PHE A 132 2.24 15.65 -3.33
CA PHE A 132 1.85 15.13 -4.63
C PHE A 132 2.79 15.56 -5.77
N PRO A 133 3.24 16.82 -5.88
CA PRO A 133 4.20 17.21 -6.91
C PRO A 133 5.51 16.40 -6.84
N ALA A 134 6.02 16.14 -5.63
CA ALA A 134 7.23 15.36 -5.44
C ALA A 134 7.01 13.86 -5.78
N LEU A 135 5.84 13.30 -5.41
CA LEU A 135 5.47 11.93 -5.77
C LEU A 135 5.28 11.76 -7.28
N GLN A 136 4.74 12.78 -7.97
CA GLN A 136 4.59 12.79 -9.44
C GLN A 136 5.93 12.97 -10.18
N ALA A 137 6.95 13.48 -9.52
CA ALA A 137 8.29 13.66 -10.07
C ALA A 137 9.25 12.48 -9.78
N LEU A 138 8.76 11.40 -9.14
CA LEU A 138 9.58 10.24 -8.82
C LEU A 138 10.20 9.60 -10.06
N SER A 139 11.45 9.15 -9.93
CA SER A 139 12.20 8.43 -10.97
C SER A 139 13.10 7.37 -10.33
N GLY A 140 13.50 6.36 -11.12
CA GLY A 140 14.32 5.25 -10.65
C GLY A 140 13.57 4.28 -9.73
N ASP A 141 14.29 3.45 -8.98
CA ASP A 141 13.73 2.31 -8.23
C ASP A 141 13.44 2.60 -6.76
N PHE A 142 13.73 3.82 -6.28
CA PHE A 142 13.65 4.13 -4.83
C PHE A 142 12.22 4.39 -4.31
N GLY A 143 11.22 4.37 -5.18
CA GLY A 143 9.83 4.63 -4.80
C GLY A 143 9.67 5.96 -4.04
N ALA A 144 8.76 6.02 -3.08
CA ALA A 144 8.49 7.21 -2.28
C ALA A 144 9.56 7.53 -1.20
N LYS A 145 10.62 6.70 -1.07
CA LYS A 145 11.67 6.88 -0.05
C LYS A 145 12.37 8.25 -0.17
N ALA A 146 12.59 8.74 -1.39
CA ALA A 146 13.18 10.05 -1.60
C ALA A 146 12.31 11.18 -1.02
N VAL A 147 10.98 11.09 -1.19
CA VAL A 147 10.02 12.06 -0.63
C VAL A 147 10.01 11.99 0.90
N LEU A 148 10.04 10.78 1.48
CA LEU A 148 10.17 10.59 2.93
C LEU A 148 11.44 11.24 3.48
N THR A 149 12.59 10.98 2.86
CA THR A 149 13.88 11.52 3.29
C THR A 149 13.91 13.05 3.24
N ALA A 150 13.39 13.64 2.17
CA ALA A 150 13.31 15.09 2.03
C ALA A 150 12.37 15.75 3.06
N ASN A 151 11.44 15.00 3.63
CA ASN A 151 10.43 15.47 4.57
C ASN A 151 10.57 14.84 5.97
N ILE A 152 11.73 14.30 6.32
CA ILE A 152 11.94 13.55 7.57
C ILE A 152 11.54 14.33 8.83
N HIS A 153 11.67 15.65 8.83
CA HIS A 153 11.33 16.54 9.94
C HIS A 153 9.84 16.54 10.29
N ARG A 154 8.96 16.16 9.35
CA ARG A 154 7.51 16.10 9.53
C ARG A 154 6.93 14.69 9.41
N VAL A 155 7.77 13.66 9.37
CA VAL A 155 7.33 12.26 9.51
C VAL A 155 6.93 12.01 10.95
N ARG A 156 5.78 11.34 11.13
CA ARG A 156 5.28 10.84 12.40
C ARG A 156 5.08 9.34 12.29
N ASP A 157 5.73 8.62 13.16
CA ASP A 157 5.63 7.17 13.23
C ASP A 157 4.37 6.77 13.99
N PHE A 158 3.66 5.78 13.44
CA PHE A 158 2.44 5.23 13.99
C PHE A 158 2.64 3.72 14.20
N PRO A 159 2.80 3.26 15.45
CA PRO A 159 3.07 1.85 15.72
C PRO A 159 1.82 1.00 15.47
N LEU A 160 1.98 -0.05 14.67
CA LEU A 160 1.00 -1.11 14.50
C LEU A 160 1.35 -2.30 15.41
N PRO A 161 0.37 -3.14 15.78
CA PRO A 161 0.62 -4.31 16.61
C PRO A 161 1.62 -5.29 15.97
N GLY A 162 2.58 -5.75 16.76
CA GLY A 162 3.60 -6.71 16.34
C GLY A 162 4.43 -6.22 15.15
N ALA A 163 4.57 -7.07 14.12
CA ALA A 163 5.36 -6.79 12.93
C ALA A 163 4.50 -6.49 11.67
N ARG A 164 3.21 -6.18 11.80
CA ARG A 164 2.28 -6.01 10.67
C ARG A 164 2.78 -5.05 9.60
N ALA A 165 3.43 -3.97 10.00
CA ALA A 165 3.95 -2.95 9.09
C ALA A 165 5.14 -3.44 8.23
N LEU A 166 5.69 -4.61 8.51
CA LEU A 166 6.90 -5.14 7.88
C LEU A 166 6.68 -6.43 7.08
N ILE A 167 5.55 -7.13 7.33
CA ILE A 167 5.32 -8.44 6.73
C ILE A 167 4.87 -8.28 5.28
N ASP A 168 5.77 -8.57 4.35
CA ASP A 168 5.51 -8.71 2.93
C ASP A 168 5.76 -10.16 2.49
N LEU A 169 4.98 -10.64 1.53
CA LEU A 169 5.02 -12.03 1.07
C LEU A 169 5.74 -12.14 -0.28
N ASP A 170 7.05 -11.91 -0.30
CA ASP A 170 7.87 -11.87 -1.52
C ASP A 170 8.32 -13.25 -2.00
N THR A 171 8.45 -14.24 -1.10
CA THR A 171 8.96 -15.57 -1.41
C THR A 171 7.96 -16.67 -1.07
N PRO A 172 8.05 -17.87 -1.70
CA PRO A 172 7.23 -19.03 -1.33
C PRO A 172 7.42 -19.43 0.13
N GLU A 173 8.64 -19.29 0.66
CA GLU A 173 8.98 -19.61 2.04
C GLU A 173 8.27 -18.65 3.00
N ALA A 174 8.28 -17.34 2.72
CA ALA A 174 7.56 -16.35 3.52
C ALA A 174 6.05 -16.62 3.54
N TRP A 175 5.48 -17.07 2.40
CA TRP A 175 4.09 -17.50 2.33
C TRP A 175 3.78 -18.69 3.24
N GLN A 176 4.59 -19.75 3.18
CA GLN A 176 4.41 -20.96 3.99
C GLN A 176 4.53 -20.66 5.49
N GLU A 177 5.53 -19.88 5.88
CA GLU A 177 5.74 -19.45 7.26
C GLU A 177 4.56 -18.62 7.78
N TRP A 178 4.09 -17.68 6.97
CA TRP A 178 2.95 -16.85 7.32
C TRP A 178 1.65 -17.67 7.45
N GLU A 179 1.35 -18.58 6.51
CA GLU A 179 0.18 -19.46 6.57
C GLU A 179 0.22 -20.37 7.80
N ALA A 180 1.39 -20.94 8.12
CA ALA A 180 1.56 -21.76 9.31
C ALA A 180 1.32 -20.96 10.61
N ALA A 181 1.78 -19.71 10.67
CA ALA A 181 1.53 -18.82 11.81
C ALA A 181 0.04 -18.48 11.97
N GLN A 182 -0.69 -18.26 10.85
CA GLN A 182 -2.13 -18.01 10.89
C GLN A 182 -2.93 -19.21 11.41
N GLN A 183 -2.55 -20.42 10.99
CA GLN A 183 -3.19 -21.67 11.45
C GLN A 183 -2.95 -21.94 12.93
N ALA A 184 -1.79 -21.55 13.46
CA ALA A 184 -1.45 -21.73 14.88
C ALA A 184 -2.17 -20.74 15.80
N ALA A 185 -2.70 -19.63 15.26
CA ALA A 185 -3.39 -18.58 16.01
C ALA A 185 -4.92 -18.78 16.07
N GLU A 186 -5.47 -19.76 15.34
CA GLU A 186 -6.88 -20.19 15.35
C GLU A 186 -7.14 -21.29 16.38
#